data_0f0232135311de4390c69fa28e503bc2
#
_entry.id   0f0232135311de4390c69fa28e503bc2
#
_cell.length_a   1.000
_cell.length_b   1.000
_cell.length_c   1.000
_cell.angle_alpha   90.00
_cell.angle_beta   90.00
_cell.angle_gamma   90.00
#
_symmetry.space_group_name_H-M   'P 1'
#
loop_
_entity.id
_entity.type
_entity.pdbx_description
1 polymer ?
#
loop_
_entity_poly.entity_id
_entity_poly.type
_entity_poly.pdbx_seq_one_letter_code
_entity_poly.pdbx_strand_id
1 'polypeptide(L)'
;MFQHLLIATDGSDLANKAVQHGLALAKVLNAKTTAITVTEPWSSVVAGEMALAFPPDEYDKSVAANALKILAQVEKFAELADVPCDTMHIKDQFPAEGIVETANGRGCDLIVMASHGRRGLKRLLLGSQAQKVVTHGMIPVLICR
;
A
#
# COMPACT_ATOMS: atom_id res chain seq x y z
N MET A 1 9.30 -4.67 20.56
CA MET A 1 9.35 -3.34 19.94
C MET A 1 8.16 -3.16 19.03
N PHE A 2 8.25 -3.27 17.70
CA PHE A 2 7.08 -3.20 16.85
C PHE A 2 6.25 -4.49 16.90
N GLN A 3 4.95 -4.35 17.07
CA GLN A 3 4.03 -5.48 17.28
C GLN A 3 3.05 -5.68 16.11
N HIS A 4 2.79 -4.63 15.33
CA HIS A 4 1.87 -4.70 14.20
C HIS A 4 2.34 -3.79 13.06
N LEU A 5 2.78 -4.39 11.97
CA LEU A 5 3.26 -3.69 10.78
C LEU A 5 2.13 -3.49 9.77
N LEU A 6 1.97 -2.25 9.28
CA LEU A 6 1.21 -2.00 8.06
C LEU A 6 2.16 -1.99 6.87
N ILE A 7 1.87 -2.76 5.84
CA ILE A 7 2.65 -2.81 4.59
C ILE A 7 1.79 -2.24 3.47
N ALA A 8 2.21 -1.12 2.89
CA ALA A 8 1.51 -0.49 1.79
C ALA A 8 2.15 -0.86 0.46
N THR A 9 1.34 -1.28 -0.50
CA THR A 9 1.81 -1.70 -1.83
C THR A 9 0.88 -1.26 -2.94
N ASP A 10 1.45 -0.88 -4.08
CA ASP A 10 0.75 -0.62 -5.34
C ASP A 10 1.02 -1.71 -6.39
N GLY A 11 1.70 -2.79 -6.00
CA GLY A 11 2.05 -3.90 -6.86
C GLY A 11 3.24 -3.66 -7.79
N SER A 12 3.91 -2.50 -7.71
CA SER A 12 5.14 -2.24 -8.44
C SER A 12 6.29 -3.14 -7.96
N ASP A 13 7.34 -3.28 -8.75
CA ASP A 13 8.50 -4.11 -8.38
C ASP A 13 9.17 -3.61 -7.10
N LEU A 14 9.29 -2.30 -6.93
CA LEU A 14 9.85 -1.71 -5.71
C LEU A 14 8.93 -1.95 -4.50
N ALA A 15 7.61 -1.81 -4.69
CA ALA A 15 6.64 -2.12 -3.63
C ALA A 15 6.68 -3.59 -3.23
N ASN A 16 6.85 -4.51 -4.19
CA ASN A 16 7.00 -5.93 -3.90
C ASN A 16 8.26 -6.23 -3.06
N LYS A 17 9.36 -5.51 -3.30
CA LYS A 17 10.55 -5.58 -2.44
C LYS A 17 10.25 -5.07 -1.03
N ALA A 18 9.51 -3.98 -0.92
CA ALA A 18 9.10 -3.46 0.39
C ALA A 18 8.21 -4.46 1.14
N VAL A 19 7.29 -5.14 0.45
CA VAL A 19 6.48 -6.21 1.03
C VAL A 19 7.36 -7.32 1.60
N GLN A 20 8.33 -7.79 0.82
CA GLN A 20 9.23 -8.86 1.26
C GLN A 20 10.07 -8.43 2.47
N HIS A 21 10.59 -7.20 2.48
CA HIS A 21 11.32 -6.65 3.63
C HIS A 21 10.43 -6.53 4.87
N GLY A 22 9.19 -6.04 4.70
CA GLY A 22 8.23 -5.94 5.80
C GLY A 22 7.89 -7.29 6.41
N LEU A 23 7.65 -8.30 5.58
CA LEU A 23 7.37 -9.66 6.04
C LEU A 23 8.58 -10.29 6.76
N ALA A 24 9.79 -10.11 6.21
CA ALA A 24 11.00 -10.60 6.87
C ALA A 24 11.22 -9.94 8.23
N LEU A 25 10.99 -8.63 8.32
CA LEU A 25 11.08 -7.89 9.58
C LEU A 25 10.01 -8.38 10.58
N ALA A 26 8.77 -8.54 10.13
CA ALA A 26 7.68 -9.04 10.97
C ALA A 26 8.00 -10.44 11.55
N LYS A 27 8.62 -11.31 10.75
CA LYS A 27 9.04 -12.63 11.20
C LYS A 27 10.05 -12.55 12.34
N VAL A 28 11.07 -11.72 12.19
CA VAL A 28 12.11 -11.52 13.23
C VAL A 28 11.53 -10.93 14.50
N LEU A 29 10.58 -10.01 14.37
CA LEU A 29 9.92 -9.33 15.51
C LEU A 29 8.77 -10.14 16.11
N ASN A 30 8.35 -11.23 15.46
CA ASN A 30 7.12 -11.96 15.79
C ASN A 30 5.90 -11.01 15.80
N ALA A 31 5.84 -10.09 14.85
CA ALA A 31 4.81 -9.06 14.75
C ALA A 31 3.67 -9.48 13.81
N LYS A 32 2.49 -8.93 14.06
CA LYS A 32 1.35 -9.04 13.13
C LYS A 32 1.62 -8.21 11.87
N THR A 33 1.03 -8.60 10.75
CA THR A 33 1.10 -7.84 9.52
C THR A 33 -0.27 -7.61 8.91
N THR A 34 -0.48 -6.41 8.42
CA THR A 34 -1.61 -6.04 7.56
C THR A 34 -1.04 -5.39 6.30
N ALA A 35 -1.33 -5.97 5.14
CA ALA A 35 -0.94 -5.38 3.87
C ALA A 35 -2.14 -4.72 3.20
N ILE A 36 -1.94 -3.53 2.65
CA ILE A 36 -3.00 -2.78 1.99
C ILE A 36 -2.57 -2.30 0.60
N THR A 37 -3.54 -2.21 -0.28
CA THR A 37 -3.46 -1.43 -1.51
C THR A 37 -4.59 -0.42 -1.51
N VAL A 38 -4.30 0.82 -1.89
CA VAL A 38 -5.25 1.93 -1.86
C VAL A 38 -5.57 2.34 -3.29
N THR A 39 -6.85 2.48 -3.62
CA THR A 39 -7.29 2.99 -4.92
C THR A 39 -7.99 4.32 -4.76
N GLU A 40 -7.58 5.27 -5.62
CA GLU A 40 -8.09 6.63 -5.60
C GLU A 40 -9.55 6.70 -6.07
N PRO A 41 -10.31 7.73 -5.65
CA PRO A 41 -11.66 7.95 -6.14
C PRO A 41 -11.70 8.11 -7.66
N TRP A 42 -12.74 7.57 -8.30
CA TRP A 42 -12.94 7.70 -9.75
C TRP A 42 -12.85 9.16 -10.23
N SER A 43 -13.47 10.07 -9.50
CA SER A 43 -13.49 11.49 -9.83
C SER A 43 -12.11 12.17 -9.82
N SER A 44 -11.14 11.59 -9.16
CA SER A 44 -9.76 12.11 -9.12
C SER A 44 -8.88 11.60 -10.27
N VAL A 45 -9.26 10.46 -10.85
CA VAL A 45 -8.46 9.76 -11.88
C VAL A 45 -9.02 10.00 -13.29
N VAL A 46 -10.35 10.07 -13.41
CA VAL A 46 -11.05 10.19 -14.69
C VAL A 46 -11.60 11.59 -14.86
N ALA A 47 -11.26 12.27 -15.96
CA ALA A 47 -11.69 13.63 -16.23
C ALA A 47 -12.10 13.80 -17.71
N GLY A 48 -12.99 14.80 -17.99
CA GLY A 48 -13.38 15.18 -19.33
C GLY A 48 -14.14 14.10 -20.08
N GLU A 49 -13.82 13.95 -21.36
CA GLU A 49 -14.47 12.97 -22.25
C GLU A 49 -14.24 11.51 -21.82
N MET A 50 -13.16 11.24 -21.11
CA MET A 50 -12.88 9.92 -20.55
C MET A 50 -13.92 9.48 -19.52
N ALA A 51 -14.59 10.42 -18.86
CA ALA A 51 -15.65 10.11 -17.90
C ALA A 51 -16.83 9.38 -18.55
N LEU A 52 -17.11 9.64 -19.82
CA LEU A 52 -18.15 8.96 -20.60
C LEU A 52 -17.71 7.59 -21.09
N ALA A 53 -16.42 7.44 -21.42
CA ALA A 53 -15.85 6.20 -21.93
C ALA A 53 -15.51 5.19 -20.83
N PHE A 54 -15.28 5.69 -19.60
CA PHE A 54 -14.91 4.87 -18.45
C PHE A 54 -15.77 5.25 -17.23
N PRO A 55 -17.02 4.75 -17.18
CA PRO A 55 -17.96 5.08 -16.11
C PRO A 55 -17.52 4.52 -14.74
N PRO A 56 -18.06 5.07 -13.62
CA PRO A 56 -17.67 4.66 -12.26
C PRO A 56 -17.74 3.16 -12.03
N ASP A 57 -18.76 2.48 -12.49
CA ASP A 57 -18.94 1.03 -12.27
C ASP A 57 -17.83 0.21 -12.95
N GLU A 58 -17.40 0.59 -14.14
CA GLU A 58 -16.31 -0.08 -14.85
C GLU A 58 -14.97 0.20 -14.17
N TYR A 59 -14.77 1.43 -13.72
CA TYR A 59 -13.61 1.79 -12.93
C TYR A 59 -13.52 0.95 -11.65
N ASP A 60 -14.60 0.87 -10.88
CA ASP A 60 -14.65 0.12 -9.63
C ASP A 60 -14.34 -1.36 -9.85
N LYS A 61 -14.89 -1.97 -10.90
CA LYS A 61 -14.59 -3.36 -11.27
C LYS A 61 -13.12 -3.54 -11.65
N SER A 62 -12.56 -2.61 -12.42
CA SER A 62 -11.17 -2.65 -12.87
C SER A 62 -10.19 -2.54 -11.71
N VAL A 63 -10.40 -1.57 -10.82
CA VAL A 63 -9.52 -1.38 -9.65
C VAL A 63 -9.66 -2.51 -8.64
N ALA A 64 -10.86 -3.06 -8.46
CA ALA A 64 -11.08 -4.22 -7.61
C ALA A 64 -10.36 -5.47 -8.13
N ALA A 65 -10.44 -5.73 -9.43
CA ALA A 65 -9.73 -6.85 -10.06
C ALA A 65 -8.21 -6.69 -9.95
N ASN A 66 -7.69 -5.49 -10.15
CA ASN A 66 -6.27 -5.20 -10.00
C ASN A 66 -5.81 -5.34 -8.54
N ALA A 67 -6.60 -4.84 -7.60
CA ALA A 67 -6.31 -4.97 -6.17
C ALA A 67 -6.24 -6.44 -5.73
N LEU A 68 -7.15 -7.29 -6.23
CA LEU A 68 -7.09 -8.74 -5.97
C LEU A 68 -5.79 -9.35 -6.43
N LYS A 69 -5.29 -8.99 -7.61
CA LYS A 69 -4.00 -9.48 -8.13
C LYS A 69 -2.83 -9.03 -7.26
N ILE A 70 -2.82 -7.75 -6.87
CA ILE A 70 -1.77 -7.19 -6.00
C ILE A 70 -1.75 -7.93 -4.66
N LEU A 71 -2.91 -8.07 -4.02
CA LEU A 71 -3.01 -8.71 -2.71
C LEU A 71 -2.75 -10.22 -2.76
N ALA A 72 -3.15 -10.89 -3.84
CA ALA A 72 -2.80 -12.30 -4.05
C ALA A 72 -1.28 -12.52 -4.12
N GLN A 73 -0.55 -11.56 -4.73
CA GLN A 73 0.91 -11.62 -4.76
C GLN A 73 1.51 -11.42 -3.36
N VAL A 74 0.93 -10.53 -2.55
CA VAL A 74 1.33 -10.36 -1.14
C VAL A 74 1.14 -11.65 -0.35
N GLU A 75 -0.01 -12.31 -0.52
CA GLU A 75 -0.32 -13.58 0.15
C GLU A 75 0.71 -14.65 -0.18
N LYS A 76 1.14 -14.75 -1.45
CA LYS A 76 2.22 -15.66 -1.86
C LYS A 76 3.55 -15.34 -1.15
N PHE A 77 3.92 -14.07 -1.07
CA PHE A 77 5.12 -13.67 -0.33
C PHE A 77 5.01 -14.01 1.16
N ALA A 78 3.84 -13.82 1.75
CA ALA A 78 3.58 -14.13 3.16
C ALA A 78 3.68 -15.65 3.42
N GLU A 79 3.12 -16.48 2.55
CA GLU A 79 3.24 -17.93 2.62
C GLU A 79 4.71 -18.38 2.53
N LEU A 80 5.46 -17.85 1.55
CA LEU A 80 6.88 -18.18 1.38
C LEU A 80 7.72 -17.74 2.60
N ALA A 81 7.36 -16.64 3.23
CA ALA A 81 8.03 -16.15 4.43
C ALA A 81 7.56 -16.84 5.72
N ASP A 82 6.49 -17.63 5.65
CA ASP A 82 5.83 -18.24 6.81
C ASP A 82 5.43 -17.16 7.85
N VAL A 83 4.74 -16.10 7.36
CA VAL A 83 4.26 -14.98 8.16
C VAL A 83 2.77 -14.77 7.90
N PRO A 84 1.91 -14.83 8.94
CA PRO A 84 0.51 -14.48 8.77
C PRO A 84 0.35 -13.02 8.36
N CYS A 85 -0.45 -12.76 7.32
CA CYS A 85 -0.66 -11.41 6.80
C CYS A 85 -2.13 -11.20 6.42
N ASP A 86 -2.79 -10.25 7.07
CA ASP A 86 -4.12 -9.79 6.64
C ASP A 86 -3.97 -8.89 5.42
N THR A 87 -4.84 -9.05 4.44
CA THR A 87 -4.83 -8.21 3.24
C THR A 87 -6.11 -7.40 3.12
N MET A 88 -6.02 -6.14 2.72
CA MET A 88 -7.16 -5.24 2.58
C MET A 88 -7.03 -4.35 1.35
N HIS A 89 -8.14 -4.20 0.62
CA HIS A 89 -8.30 -3.18 -0.41
C HIS A 89 -9.01 -1.95 0.17
N ILE A 90 -8.33 -0.82 0.18
CA ILE A 90 -8.88 0.47 0.63
C ILE A 90 -9.35 1.25 -0.60
N LYS A 91 -10.65 1.50 -0.70
CA LYS A 91 -11.30 2.16 -1.83
C LYS A 91 -11.58 3.62 -1.55
N ASP A 92 -11.69 4.40 -2.61
CA ASP A 92 -12.13 5.81 -2.56
C ASP A 92 -11.34 6.67 -1.57
N GLN A 93 -10.03 6.43 -1.51
CA GLN A 93 -9.11 7.15 -0.64
C GLN A 93 -7.86 7.56 -1.42
N PHE A 94 -7.28 8.69 -1.08
CA PHE A 94 -5.94 9.02 -1.56
C PHE A 94 -4.90 8.14 -0.83
N PRO A 95 -3.82 7.72 -1.51
CA PRO A 95 -2.92 6.73 -0.95
C PRO A 95 -2.37 7.06 0.42
N ALA A 96 -1.83 8.27 0.63
CA ALA A 96 -1.24 8.64 1.91
C ALA A 96 -2.26 8.67 3.04
N GLU A 97 -3.45 9.24 2.80
CA GLU A 97 -4.54 9.28 3.76
C GLU A 97 -5.02 7.86 4.10
N GLY A 98 -5.24 7.04 3.09
CA GLY A 98 -5.66 5.64 3.29
C GLY A 98 -4.66 4.83 4.10
N ILE A 99 -3.36 5.04 3.86
CA ILE A 99 -2.29 4.38 4.62
C ILE A 99 -2.32 4.82 6.09
N VAL A 100 -2.32 6.12 6.35
CA VAL A 100 -2.27 6.67 7.72
C VAL A 100 -3.52 6.30 8.50
N GLU A 101 -4.70 6.47 7.92
CA GLU A 101 -5.98 6.14 8.57
C GLU A 101 -6.08 4.65 8.89
N THR A 102 -5.70 3.78 7.94
CA THR A 102 -5.73 2.33 8.17
C THR A 102 -4.74 1.92 9.26
N ALA A 103 -3.53 2.48 9.25
CA ALA A 103 -2.52 2.19 10.26
C ALA A 103 -3.01 2.55 11.66
N ASN A 104 -3.57 3.75 11.82
CA ASN A 104 -4.14 4.20 13.07
C ASN A 104 -5.34 3.34 13.52
N GLY A 105 -6.28 3.10 12.61
CA GLY A 105 -7.50 2.34 12.90
C GLY A 105 -7.25 0.88 13.26
N ARG A 106 -6.19 0.29 12.76
CA ARG A 106 -5.80 -1.09 13.07
C ARG A 106 -4.77 -1.21 14.20
N GLY A 107 -4.35 -0.10 14.77
CA GLY A 107 -3.35 -0.08 15.85
C GLY A 107 -1.98 -0.55 15.39
N CYS A 108 -1.60 -0.25 14.15
CA CYS A 108 -0.27 -0.53 13.66
C CYS A 108 0.74 0.45 14.25
N ASP A 109 1.94 -0.02 14.54
CA ASP A 109 3.01 0.76 15.16
C ASP A 109 4.25 0.95 14.28
N LEU A 110 4.21 0.40 13.06
CA LEU A 110 5.18 0.65 12.00
C LEU A 110 4.50 0.58 10.63
N ILE A 111 4.79 1.54 9.77
CA ILE A 111 4.40 1.51 8.36
C ILE A 111 5.62 1.13 7.53
N VAL A 112 5.46 0.20 6.59
CA VAL A 112 6.49 -0.21 5.63
C VAL A 112 5.99 0.09 4.22
N MET A 113 6.76 0.84 3.45
CA MET A 113 6.39 1.18 2.08
C MET A 113 7.61 1.45 1.20
N ALA A 114 7.42 1.42 -0.10
CA ALA A 114 8.46 1.79 -1.06
C ALA A 114 8.65 3.31 -1.09
N SER A 115 9.86 3.73 -1.44
CA SER A 115 10.18 5.15 -1.63
C SER A 115 9.41 5.79 -2.78
N HIS A 116 9.05 5.00 -3.80
CA HIS A 116 8.30 5.41 -4.98
C HIS A 116 7.27 4.35 -5.35
N GLY A 117 6.13 4.78 -5.93
CA GLY A 117 5.16 3.91 -6.55
C GLY A 117 5.36 3.78 -8.06
N ARG A 118 4.32 3.34 -8.77
CA ARG A 118 4.33 3.17 -10.23
C ARG A 118 4.65 4.43 -11.02
N ARG A 119 4.33 5.60 -10.47
CA ARG A 119 4.54 6.91 -11.09
C ARG A 119 5.84 7.57 -10.64
N GLY A 120 6.70 6.84 -9.92
CA GLY A 120 7.91 7.38 -9.33
C GLY A 120 8.99 7.73 -10.34
N LEU A 121 9.60 8.89 -10.18
CA LEU A 121 10.81 9.29 -10.89
C LEU A 121 12.01 8.54 -10.31
N LYS A 122 12.88 8.07 -11.18
CA LYS A 122 14.02 7.17 -10.88
C LYS A 122 15.14 7.78 -10.04
N ARG A 123 14.94 8.80 -9.21
CA ARG A 123 16.04 9.47 -8.52
C ARG A 123 15.76 9.78 -7.06
N LEU A 124 16.81 9.70 -6.30
CA LEU A 124 17.23 10.19 -4.97
C LEU A 124 16.22 10.93 -4.07
N LEU A 125 15.10 11.39 -4.58
CA LEU A 125 14.06 12.06 -3.82
C LEU A 125 12.98 11.06 -3.41
N LEU A 126 12.48 11.24 -2.21
CA LEU A 126 11.35 10.49 -1.70
C LEU A 126 10.11 10.79 -2.55
N GLY A 127 9.37 9.76 -2.95
CA GLY A 127 8.14 9.92 -3.72
C GLY A 127 7.07 10.72 -2.96
N SER A 128 6.15 11.34 -3.70
CA SER A 128 5.16 12.26 -3.12
C SER A 128 4.28 11.60 -2.06
N GLN A 129 3.86 10.34 -2.25
CA GLN A 129 3.03 9.63 -1.29
C GLN A 129 3.82 9.25 -0.04
N ALA A 130 5.06 8.79 -0.19
CA ALA A 130 5.93 8.49 0.94
C ALA A 130 6.21 9.76 1.77
N GLN A 131 6.45 10.92 1.14
CA GLN A 131 6.59 12.19 1.83
C GLN A 131 5.33 12.55 2.63
N LYS A 132 4.16 12.40 2.05
CA LYS A 132 2.89 12.69 2.74
C LYS A 132 2.66 11.78 3.94
N VAL A 133 2.95 10.49 3.81
CA VAL A 133 2.83 9.53 4.93
C VAL A 133 3.75 9.93 6.08
N VAL A 134 5.02 10.23 5.78
CA VAL A 134 6.00 10.66 6.80
C VAL A 134 5.60 11.98 7.44
N THR A 135 5.10 12.93 6.66
CA THR A 135 4.75 14.27 7.15
C THR A 135 3.46 14.32 7.96
N HIS A 136 2.44 13.58 7.54
CA HIS A 136 1.11 13.63 8.14
C HIS A 136 0.86 12.53 9.19
N GLY A 137 1.64 11.43 9.14
CA GLY A 137 1.51 10.34 10.10
C GLY A 137 2.33 10.56 11.37
N MET A 138 1.89 9.94 12.46
CA MET A 138 2.63 9.90 13.72
C MET A 138 3.32 8.55 13.95
N ILE A 139 2.98 7.55 13.14
CA ILE A 139 3.55 6.21 13.21
C ILE A 139 4.90 6.20 12.47
N PRO A 140 5.95 5.58 13.03
CA PRO A 140 7.22 5.39 12.34
C PRO A 140 7.06 4.76 10.96
N VAL A 141 7.87 5.18 10.00
CA VAL A 141 7.80 4.69 8.62
C VAL A 141 9.15 4.14 8.19
N LEU A 142 9.15 2.90 7.74
CA LEU A 142 10.29 2.26 7.09
C LEU A 142 10.13 2.41 5.58
N ILE A 143 11.05 3.15 4.98
CA ILE A 143 11.09 3.39 3.54
C ILE A 143 12.08 2.43 2.88
N CYS A 144 11.59 1.63 1.94
CA CYS A 144 12.40 0.71 1.13
C CYS A 144 12.74 1.33 -0.22
N ARG A 145 13.99 1.20 -0.62
CA ARG A 145 14.51 1.69 -1.92
C ARG A 145 14.79 0.56 -2.89
#